data_724bcbf9536246b7aa65cb907d809d7e
#
_entry.id   724bcbf9536246b7aa65cb907d809d7e
#
_cell.length_a   1.000
_cell.length_b   1.000
_cell.length_c   1.000
_cell.angle_alpha   90.00
_cell.angle_beta   90.00
_cell.angle_gamma   90.00
#
_symmetry.space_group_name_H-M   'P 1'
#
loop_
_entity.id
_entity.type
_entity.pdbx_description
1 polymer ?
#
loop_
_entity_poly.entity_id
_entity_poly.type
_entity_poly.pdbx_seq_one_letter_code
_entity_poly.pdbx_strand_id
1 'polypeptide(L)'
;MSQYDSIIKRWVLRLLVEGDLNKSFIESNRHNVYAQFSNDDLAEFIGVLHLEDDELSLSEIRQKIEELWKKSEDNDNNDFLDSALEKNIEQLQQALNLSDLECEVLHFIILAKSYSMLKETVDLVDDVNTSQAAELIAIALNHPKGNVTQVLNNRSLLRRSALLEVESSPYIFSSKFELLSGLDDQLFSEQASVLGLVEHLITPAKPTSLTIADFDHLEYKLERVRAYLKEVMLRKTRGVNILLYGEPGVGKTDFVRTLIQDDSFGMPAELYELSVTDADDDAISGSKRFQAYRLSQKLLSNQPNTVILFDEIEDVFPNSSGMGVLSMMFGRGRSIVNQKGWINETLETNST
;
A
#
# COMPACT_ATOMS: atom_id res chain seq x y z
N MET A 1 11.07 4.89 24.50
CA MET A 1 11.07 5.77 23.32
C MET A 1 11.23 4.90 22.10
N SER A 2 10.38 5.08 21.10
CA SER A 2 10.49 4.39 19.81
C SER A 2 11.68 4.97 19.03
N GLN A 3 12.29 4.18 18.15
CA GLN A 3 13.33 4.67 17.24
C GLN A 3 12.82 5.80 16.31
N TYR A 4 11.51 5.95 16.14
CA TYR A 4 10.89 6.97 15.29
C TYR A 4 10.45 8.23 16.07
N ASP A 5 10.56 8.25 17.40
CA ASP A 5 10.04 9.37 18.22
C ASP A 5 10.63 10.72 17.80
N SER A 6 11.91 10.77 17.47
CA SER A 6 12.58 12.02 17.09
C SER A 6 11.98 12.65 15.83
N ILE A 7 11.77 11.87 14.77
CA ILE A 7 11.21 12.40 13.54
C ILE A 7 9.72 12.63 13.63
N ILE A 8 8.98 11.74 14.30
CA ILE A 8 7.56 11.93 14.54
C ILE A 8 7.35 13.24 15.28
N LYS A 9 8.15 13.52 16.31
CA LYS A 9 8.10 14.77 17.04
C LYS A 9 8.37 15.98 16.16
N ARG A 10 9.35 15.91 15.25
CA ARG A 10 9.64 16.97 14.28
C ARG A 10 8.45 17.20 13.36
N TRP A 11 7.88 16.14 12.78
CA TRP A 11 6.71 16.25 11.90
C TRP A 11 5.48 16.79 12.61
N VAL A 12 5.22 16.33 13.84
CA VAL A 12 4.15 16.84 14.69
C VAL A 12 4.31 18.34 14.93
N LEU A 13 5.51 18.78 15.32
CA LEU A 13 5.77 20.21 15.57
C LEU A 13 5.64 21.06 14.32
N ARG A 14 6.10 20.58 13.15
CA ARG A 14 5.85 21.26 11.85
C ARG A 14 4.36 21.40 11.57
N LEU A 15 3.59 20.32 11.72
CA LEU A 15 2.16 20.34 11.49
C LEU A 15 1.43 21.30 12.44
N LEU A 16 1.83 21.33 13.71
CA LEU A 16 1.24 22.25 14.69
C LEU A 16 1.57 23.72 14.37
N VAL A 17 2.80 24.05 13.94
CA VAL A 17 3.24 25.42 13.72
C VAL A 17 2.95 25.90 12.29
N GLU A 18 3.51 25.23 11.30
CA GLU A 18 3.39 25.62 9.89
C GLU A 18 2.04 25.18 9.28
N GLY A 19 1.48 24.06 9.75
CA GLY A 19 0.16 23.57 9.36
C GLY A 19 -1.00 24.27 10.09
N ASP A 20 -0.70 25.20 11.00
CA ASP A 20 -1.69 25.95 11.83
C ASP A 20 -2.62 25.03 12.67
N LEU A 21 -2.20 23.77 12.92
CA LEU A 21 -2.99 22.81 13.70
C LEU A 21 -2.97 23.11 15.21
N ASN A 22 -2.12 24.04 15.65
CA ASN A 22 -2.11 24.48 17.04
C ASN A 22 -3.47 25.02 17.51
N LYS A 23 -4.30 25.53 16.60
CA LYS A 23 -5.65 26.04 16.94
C LYS A 23 -6.61 24.91 17.32
N SER A 24 -6.52 23.75 16.65
CA SER A 24 -7.33 22.58 16.98
C SER A 24 -6.74 21.80 18.16
N PHE A 25 -5.42 21.87 18.34
CA PHE A 25 -4.72 21.21 19.43
C PHE A 25 -4.91 21.92 20.77
N ILE A 26 -4.93 23.26 20.77
CA ILE A 26 -5.09 24.09 22.01
C ILE A 26 -6.50 24.66 22.02
N GLU A 27 -7.37 24.13 22.84
CA GLU A 27 -8.73 24.63 23.00
C GLU A 27 -8.81 25.75 24.02
N SER A 28 -9.58 26.80 23.71
CA SER A 28 -9.97 27.80 24.71
C SER A 28 -11.36 27.48 25.24
N ASN A 29 -11.44 27.08 26.49
CA ASN A 29 -12.73 26.92 27.14
C ASN A 29 -13.32 28.31 27.43
N ARG A 30 -14.55 28.60 26.95
CA ARG A 30 -15.23 29.92 27.16
C ARG A 30 -15.40 30.31 28.63
N HIS A 31 -15.23 29.39 29.55
CA HIS A 31 -15.44 29.57 31.01
C HIS A 31 -14.11 29.49 31.78
N ASN A 32 -13.01 29.13 31.17
CA ASN A 32 -11.70 29.03 31.78
C ASN A 32 -10.71 29.93 31.04
N VAL A 33 -10.01 30.77 31.75
CA VAL A 33 -9.00 31.70 31.17
C VAL A 33 -7.79 30.94 30.65
N TYR A 34 -7.65 29.68 31.06
CA TYR A 34 -6.51 28.82 30.78
C TYR A 34 -6.75 27.95 29.54
N ALA A 35 -5.68 27.71 28.80
CA ALA A 35 -5.67 26.80 27.67
C ALA A 35 -5.79 25.35 28.13
N GLN A 36 -6.52 24.53 27.37
CA GLN A 36 -6.55 23.08 27.51
C GLN A 36 -6.08 22.44 26.22
N PHE A 37 -5.39 21.31 26.32
CA PHE A 37 -5.03 20.54 25.15
C PHE A 37 -6.19 19.63 24.74
N SER A 38 -6.38 19.43 23.44
CA SER A 38 -7.36 18.47 22.92
C SER A 38 -6.93 17.03 23.15
N ASN A 39 -5.62 16.81 23.41
CA ASN A 39 -5.01 15.53 23.63
C ASN A 39 -3.80 15.65 24.56
N ASP A 40 -3.92 15.10 25.77
CA ASP A 40 -2.89 15.15 26.80
C ASP A 40 -1.67 14.29 26.47
N ASP A 41 -1.87 13.12 25.82
CA ASP A 41 -0.77 12.23 25.43
C ASP A 41 0.11 12.91 24.36
N LEU A 42 -0.50 13.63 23.43
CA LEU A 42 0.21 14.43 22.44
C LEU A 42 0.95 15.60 23.10
N ALA A 43 0.33 16.26 24.09
CA ALA A 43 0.94 17.35 24.85
C ALA A 43 2.16 16.85 25.66
N GLU A 44 2.07 15.68 26.27
CA GLU A 44 3.18 15.02 26.94
C GLU A 44 4.30 14.65 25.95
N PHE A 45 3.94 14.06 24.81
CA PHE A 45 4.89 13.66 23.77
C PHE A 45 5.73 14.82 23.25
N ILE A 46 5.11 15.96 22.96
CA ILE A 46 5.86 17.17 22.54
C ILE A 46 6.53 17.90 23.71
N GLY A 47 6.14 17.63 24.97
CA GLY A 47 6.74 18.18 26.18
C GLY A 47 6.14 19.50 26.62
N VAL A 48 4.83 19.68 26.47
CA VAL A 48 4.10 20.88 26.88
C VAL A 48 2.97 20.63 27.88
N LEU A 49 2.70 19.37 28.24
CA LEU A 49 1.58 19.01 29.14
C LEU A 49 1.58 19.83 30.47
N HIS A 50 2.74 19.98 31.09
CA HIS A 50 2.88 20.71 32.36
C HIS A 50 2.61 22.23 32.23
N LEU A 51 2.49 22.77 31.01
CA LEU A 51 2.21 24.19 30.80
C LEU A 51 0.76 24.58 31.11
N GLU A 52 -0.15 23.61 31.20
CA GLU A 52 -1.53 23.84 31.65
C GLU A 52 -1.58 24.25 33.12
N ASP A 53 -0.74 23.64 33.95
CA ASP A 53 -0.67 23.89 35.42
C ASP A 53 -0.05 25.26 35.76
N ASP A 54 0.68 25.85 34.78
CA ASP A 54 1.40 27.13 34.98
C ASP A 54 0.52 28.36 34.68
N GLU A 55 -0.81 28.19 34.46
CA GLU A 55 -1.75 29.27 34.15
C GLU A 55 -1.34 30.14 32.91
N LEU A 56 -0.64 29.53 31.91
CA LEU A 56 -0.15 30.24 30.77
C LEU A 56 -1.29 30.61 29.78
N SER A 57 -1.13 31.77 29.18
CA SER A 57 -2.02 32.19 28.08
C SER A 57 -1.81 31.34 26.82
N LEU A 58 -2.82 31.31 25.94
CA LEU A 58 -2.73 30.66 24.62
C LEU A 58 -1.52 31.15 23.80
N SER A 59 -1.15 32.42 23.91
CA SER A 59 -0.01 32.99 23.21
C SER A 59 1.33 32.46 23.73
N GLU A 60 1.46 32.28 25.03
CA GLU A 60 2.67 31.75 25.66
C GLU A 60 2.88 30.28 25.32
N ILE A 61 1.80 29.48 25.33
CA ILE A 61 1.88 28.08 24.91
C ILE A 61 2.28 27.95 23.44
N ARG A 62 1.68 28.77 22.55
CA ARG A 62 2.07 28.79 21.12
C ARG A 62 3.53 29.17 20.93
N GLN A 63 4.00 30.19 21.65
CA GLN A 63 5.41 30.57 21.62
C GLN A 63 6.31 29.42 22.05
N LYS A 64 5.90 28.66 23.07
CA LYS A 64 6.66 27.51 23.54
C LYS A 64 6.71 26.36 22.50
N ILE A 65 5.60 26.09 21.83
CA ILE A 65 5.57 25.11 20.73
C ILE A 65 6.49 25.57 19.58
N GLU A 66 6.51 26.86 19.23
CA GLU A 66 7.44 27.40 18.24
C GLU A 66 8.91 27.24 18.65
N GLU A 67 9.24 27.45 19.92
CA GLU A 67 10.60 27.23 20.43
C GLU A 67 11.02 25.76 20.32
N LEU A 68 10.10 24.82 20.63
CA LEU A 68 10.34 23.39 20.48
C LEU A 68 10.50 22.98 19.01
N TRP A 69 9.69 23.54 18.14
CA TRP A 69 9.81 23.33 16.71
C TRP A 69 11.18 23.79 16.19
N LYS A 70 11.61 25.02 16.47
CA LYS A 70 12.94 25.53 16.07
C LYS A 70 14.07 24.63 16.57
N LYS A 71 14.00 24.17 17.82
CA LYS A 71 14.97 23.23 18.37
C LYS A 71 14.97 21.87 17.67
N SER A 72 13.81 21.40 17.21
CA SER A 72 13.70 20.14 16.48
C SER A 72 14.28 20.21 15.07
N GLU A 73 14.22 21.40 14.42
CA GLU A 73 14.84 21.63 13.12
C GLU A 73 16.37 21.70 13.17
N ASP A 74 16.93 22.23 14.28
CA ASP A 74 18.39 22.32 14.47
C ASP A 74 19.02 20.92 14.75
N ASN A 75 18.25 19.94 15.18
CA ASN A 75 18.70 18.58 15.46
C ASN A 75 18.47 17.68 14.24
N ASP A 76 19.37 17.77 13.28
CA ASP A 76 19.34 16.95 12.04
C ASP A 76 19.93 15.55 12.26
N ASN A 77 19.54 14.90 13.35
CA ASN A 77 19.89 13.49 13.56
C ASN A 77 19.01 12.61 12.68
N ASN A 78 19.62 12.12 11.64
CA ASN A 78 19.06 11.11 10.73
C ASN A 78 19.11 9.73 11.41
N ASP A 79 18.35 9.56 12.49
CA ASP A 79 18.34 8.34 13.32
C ASP A 79 17.65 7.11 12.65
N PHE A 80 17.30 7.23 11.37
CA PHE A 80 16.53 6.20 10.66
C PHE A 80 17.34 5.10 9.99
N LEU A 81 18.59 5.35 9.72
CA LEU A 81 19.39 4.66 8.71
C LEU A 81 19.55 3.13 8.91
N ASP A 82 18.99 2.54 9.95
CA ASP A 82 19.15 1.11 10.22
C ASP A 82 17.88 0.38 10.68
N SER A 83 16.70 0.98 10.48
CA SER A 83 15.43 0.33 10.82
C SER A 83 14.99 -0.69 9.76
N ALA A 84 14.19 -1.69 10.17
CA ALA A 84 13.58 -2.63 9.23
C ALA A 84 12.71 -1.90 8.19
N LEU A 85 11.94 -0.90 8.64
CA LEU A 85 11.10 -0.08 7.76
C LEU A 85 11.91 0.60 6.67
N GLU A 86 13.04 1.24 7.02
CA GLU A 86 13.90 1.92 6.07
C GLU A 86 14.48 0.95 5.03
N LYS A 87 15.06 -0.17 5.48
CA LYS A 87 15.58 -1.22 4.61
C LYS A 87 14.52 -1.77 3.65
N ASN A 88 13.31 -1.96 4.14
CA ASN A 88 12.21 -2.47 3.34
C ASN A 88 11.69 -1.43 2.33
N ILE A 89 11.66 -0.14 2.70
CA ILE A 89 11.35 0.95 1.76
C ILE A 89 12.44 1.07 0.68
N GLU A 90 13.72 0.94 1.04
CA GLU A 90 14.81 0.92 0.06
C GLU A 90 14.70 -0.26 -0.92
N GLN A 91 14.33 -1.45 -0.45
CA GLN A 91 14.07 -2.60 -1.31
C GLN A 91 12.91 -2.33 -2.29
N LEU A 92 11.81 -1.71 -1.80
CA LEU A 92 10.69 -1.30 -2.64
C LEU A 92 11.11 -0.22 -3.64
N GLN A 93 11.92 0.75 -3.22
CA GLN A 93 12.47 1.79 -4.09
C GLN A 93 13.21 1.19 -5.27
N GLN A 94 14.14 0.28 -4.99
CA GLN A 94 14.94 -0.38 -6.02
C GLN A 94 14.10 -1.26 -6.95
N ALA A 95 13.16 -2.04 -6.40
CA ALA A 95 12.34 -2.96 -7.17
C ALA A 95 11.33 -2.25 -8.08
N LEU A 96 10.78 -1.12 -7.63
CA LEU A 96 9.71 -0.39 -8.30
C LEU A 96 10.19 0.90 -8.98
N ASN A 97 11.47 1.27 -8.82
CA ASN A 97 12.07 2.54 -9.26
C ASN A 97 11.31 3.77 -8.71
N LEU A 98 10.99 3.74 -7.40
CA LEU A 98 10.36 4.89 -6.75
C LEU A 98 11.37 6.04 -6.63
N SER A 99 10.88 7.26 -6.74
CA SER A 99 11.67 8.46 -6.40
C SER A 99 11.83 8.60 -4.89
N ASP A 100 12.86 9.35 -4.46
CA ASP A 100 13.10 9.62 -3.04
C ASP A 100 11.86 10.22 -2.37
N LEU A 101 11.20 11.17 -3.02
CA LEU A 101 9.97 11.78 -2.51
C LEU A 101 8.81 10.77 -2.40
N GLU A 102 8.69 9.81 -3.33
CA GLU A 102 7.68 8.74 -3.20
C GLU A 102 7.96 7.86 -1.98
N CYS A 103 9.22 7.58 -1.69
CA CYS A 103 9.64 6.84 -0.50
C CYS A 103 9.36 7.62 0.79
N GLU A 104 9.70 8.91 0.84
CA GLU A 104 9.42 9.78 1.99
C GLU A 104 7.92 9.90 2.27
N VAL A 105 7.10 10.07 1.23
CA VAL A 105 5.63 10.12 1.35
C VAL A 105 5.08 8.78 1.84
N LEU A 106 5.58 7.66 1.30
CA LEU A 106 5.20 6.32 1.77
C LEU A 106 5.55 6.13 3.24
N HIS A 107 6.77 6.49 3.63
CA HIS A 107 7.25 6.43 5.01
C HIS A 107 6.37 7.24 5.97
N PHE A 108 6.07 8.50 5.60
CA PHE A 108 5.17 9.34 6.39
C PHE A 108 3.79 8.70 6.57
N ILE A 109 3.19 8.18 5.49
CA ILE A 109 1.87 7.54 5.53
C ILE A 109 1.87 6.30 6.43
N ILE A 110 2.90 5.45 6.33
CA ILE A 110 3.04 4.26 7.18
C ILE A 110 3.11 4.67 8.65
N LEU A 111 3.97 5.63 8.99
CA LEU A 111 4.11 6.09 10.38
C LEU A 111 2.84 6.81 10.87
N ALA A 112 2.15 7.58 10.03
CA ALA A 112 0.87 8.22 10.37
C ALA A 112 -0.27 7.22 10.62
N LYS A 113 -0.16 6.00 10.08
CA LYS A 113 -1.13 4.91 10.36
C LYS A 113 -0.76 4.11 11.61
N SER A 114 0.52 3.94 11.88
CA SER A 114 1.02 2.99 12.90
C SER A 114 1.35 3.66 14.23
N TYR A 115 1.63 4.97 14.26
CA TYR A 115 2.01 5.69 15.46
C TYR A 115 0.94 6.68 15.89
N SER A 116 0.38 6.46 17.10
CA SER A 116 -0.75 7.24 17.65
C SER A 116 -0.49 8.74 17.62
N MET A 117 0.67 9.21 18.06
CA MET A 117 0.96 10.65 18.15
C MET A 117 0.90 11.36 16.80
N LEU A 118 1.45 10.75 15.75
CA LEU A 118 1.38 11.32 14.41
C LEU A 118 -0.04 11.19 13.84
N LYS A 119 -0.68 10.02 14.04
CA LYS A 119 -2.06 9.77 13.62
C LYS A 119 -3.02 10.81 14.20
N GLU A 120 -2.99 11.02 15.51
CA GLU A 120 -3.85 11.98 16.19
C GLU A 120 -3.58 13.41 15.75
N THR A 121 -2.32 13.76 15.47
CA THR A 121 -1.98 15.09 14.93
C THR A 121 -2.59 15.33 13.56
N VAL A 122 -2.46 14.39 12.62
CA VAL A 122 -3.02 14.56 11.26
C VAL A 122 -4.54 14.45 11.24
N ASP A 123 -5.13 13.73 12.18
CA ASP A 123 -6.58 13.57 12.35
C ASP A 123 -7.24 14.74 13.12
N LEU A 124 -6.47 15.76 13.56
CA LEU A 124 -7.01 17.06 14.03
C LEU A 124 -7.76 17.81 12.91
N VAL A 125 -7.59 17.41 11.66
CA VAL A 125 -8.30 17.99 10.51
C VAL A 125 -9.43 17.07 10.08
N ASP A 126 -10.66 17.57 10.15
CA ASP A 126 -11.84 16.88 9.64
C ASP A 126 -11.98 17.08 8.11
N ASP A 127 -12.74 16.19 7.47
CA ASP A 127 -13.13 16.26 6.05
C ASP A 127 -11.95 16.47 5.07
N VAL A 128 -10.86 15.76 5.30
CA VAL A 128 -9.60 15.90 4.54
C VAL A 128 -9.77 15.47 3.09
N ASN A 129 -9.76 16.42 2.15
CA ASN A 129 -9.64 16.13 0.72
C ASN A 129 -8.19 15.85 0.32
N THR A 130 -7.97 15.34 -0.92
CA THR A 130 -6.63 14.97 -1.39
C THR A 130 -5.66 16.16 -1.43
N SER A 131 -6.15 17.38 -1.69
CA SER A 131 -5.30 18.59 -1.71
C SER A 131 -4.84 18.99 -0.30
N GLN A 132 -5.72 18.85 0.69
CA GLN A 132 -5.39 19.09 2.09
C GLN A 132 -4.43 18.02 2.63
N ALA A 133 -4.67 16.75 2.29
CA ALA A 133 -3.74 15.68 2.63
C ALA A 133 -2.34 15.92 2.05
N ALA A 134 -2.26 16.34 0.77
CA ALA A 134 -0.98 16.70 0.14
C ALA A 134 -0.30 17.88 0.83
N GLU A 135 -1.06 18.84 1.35
CA GLU A 135 -0.55 19.99 2.10
C GLU A 135 0.05 19.57 3.44
N LEU A 136 -0.68 18.75 4.21
CA LEU A 136 -0.19 18.24 5.50
C LEU A 136 1.11 17.44 5.32
N ILE A 137 1.14 16.53 4.35
CA ILE A 137 2.35 15.76 4.03
C ILE A 137 3.49 16.69 3.60
N ALA A 138 3.21 17.68 2.76
CA ALA A 138 4.21 18.64 2.27
C ALA A 138 4.83 19.45 3.41
N ILE A 139 4.03 19.91 4.36
CA ILE A 139 4.48 20.60 5.56
C ILE A 139 5.35 19.67 6.42
N ALA A 140 4.87 18.49 6.74
CA ALA A 140 5.60 17.55 7.57
C ALA A 140 6.99 17.21 6.97
N LEU A 141 7.04 16.94 5.67
CA LEU A 141 8.26 16.56 4.95
C LEU A 141 9.10 17.75 4.47
N ASN A 142 8.65 18.99 4.67
CA ASN A 142 9.29 20.22 4.17
C ASN A 142 9.53 20.21 2.64
N HIS A 143 8.50 19.79 1.89
CA HIS A 143 8.51 19.77 0.42
C HIS A 143 7.46 20.72 -0.17
N PRO A 144 7.63 21.18 -1.42
CA PRO A 144 6.60 21.93 -2.12
C PRO A 144 5.33 21.09 -2.29
N LYS A 145 4.15 21.63 -1.94
CA LYS A 145 2.84 20.96 -2.06
C LYS A 145 2.60 20.37 -3.46
N GLY A 146 3.04 21.07 -4.52
CA GLY A 146 2.89 20.60 -5.90
C GLY A 146 3.57 19.25 -6.17
N ASN A 147 4.75 19.03 -5.58
CA ASN A 147 5.50 17.78 -5.72
C ASN A 147 4.78 16.63 -5.02
N VAL A 148 4.32 16.84 -3.79
CA VAL A 148 3.54 15.83 -3.04
C VAL A 148 2.21 15.53 -3.74
N THR A 149 1.54 16.55 -4.31
CA THR A 149 0.33 16.34 -5.12
C THR A 149 0.59 15.42 -6.32
N GLN A 150 1.76 15.53 -6.97
CA GLN A 150 2.14 14.63 -8.06
C GLN A 150 2.33 13.18 -7.58
N VAL A 151 2.95 13.00 -6.42
CA VAL A 151 3.14 11.67 -5.79
C VAL A 151 1.79 11.02 -5.45
N LEU A 152 0.81 11.79 -5.02
CA LEU A 152 -0.54 11.27 -4.72
C LEU A 152 -1.44 11.10 -5.95
N ASN A 153 -0.97 11.48 -7.15
CA ASN A 153 -1.73 11.35 -8.39
C ASN A 153 -1.80 9.88 -8.85
N ASN A 154 -2.87 9.52 -9.55
CA ASN A 154 -3.08 8.18 -10.12
C ASN A 154 -1.96 7.73 -11.08
N ARG A 155 -1.14 8.65 -11.58
CA ARG A 155 -0.01 8.36 -12.48
C ARG A 155 1.31 8.09 -11.76
N SER A 156 1.41 8.35 -10.45
CA SER A 156 2.61 8.06 -9.66
C SER A 156 2.90 6.56 -9.60
N LEU A 157 4.15 6.19 -9.35
CA LEU A 157 4.53 4.78 -9.21
C LEU A 157 3.92 4.15 -7.98
N LEU A 158 3.80 4.87 -6.87
CA LEU A 158 3.10 4.39 -5.66
C LEU A 158 1.67 3.93 -5.95
N ARG A 159 0.93 4.72 -6.77
CA ARG A 159 -0.46 4.41 -7.14
C ARG A 159 -0.54 3.33 -8.21
N ARG A 160 0.33 3.38 -9.21
CA ARG A 160 0.35 2.42 -10.33
C ARG A 160 0.84 1.04 -9.91
N SER A 161 1.69 0.94 -8.90
CA SER A 161 2.12 -0.33 -8.32
C SER A 161 1.10 -0.96 -7.37
N ALA A 162 0.04 -0.21 -7.02
CA ALA A 162 -0.94 -0.59 -6.00
C ALA A 162 -0.40 -0.68 -4.56
N LEU A 163 0.77 -0.10 -4.28
CA LEU A 163 1.27 0.05 -2.91
C LEU A 163 0.36 0.93 -2.07
N LEU A 164 -0.17 2.00 -2.68
CA LEU A 164 -0.98 3.00 -2.01
C LEU A 164 -2.26 3.27 -2.79
N GLU A 165 -3.40 3.25 -2.11
CA GLU A 165 -4.64 3.80 -2.62
C GLU A 165 -5.02 5.07 -1.86
N VAL A 166 -5.67 6.02 -2.56
CA VAL A 166 -6.13 7.29 -2.00
C VAL A 166 -7.64 7.33 -2.13
N GLU A 167 -8.32 7.27 -0.99
CA GLU A 167 -9.77 7.28 -0.91
C GLU A 167 -10.35 8.65 -1.30
N SER A 168 -11.48 8.63 -2.03
CA SER A 168 -12.09 9.87 -2.55
C SER A 168 -12.82 10.66 -1.48
N SER A 169 -13.42 9.99 -0.50
CA SER A 169 -14.30 10.59 0.49
C SER A 169 -14.03 10.06 1.91
N PRO A 170 -12.83 10.19 2.44
CA PRO A 170 -12.56 9.85 3.83
C PRO A 170 -13.04 10.98 4.73
N TYR A 171 -13.32 10.63 5.97
CA TYR A 171 -13.69 11.59 7.01
C TYR A 171 -12.46 12.21 7.67
N ILE A 172 -11.40 11.42 7.89
CA ILE A 172 -10.17 11.83 8.56
C ILE A 172 -8.94 11.45 7.72
N PHE A 173 -7.79 12.06 8.03
CA PHE A 173 -6.54 11.83 7.29
C PHE A 173 -6.09 10.36 7.30
N SER A 174 -6.12 9.71 8.46
CA SER A 174 -5.63 8.32 8.61
C SER A 174 -6.41 7.32 7.75
N SER A 175 -7.68 7.60 7.42
CA SER A 175 -8.50 6.79 6.54
C SER A 175 -8.38 7.16 5.05
N LYS A 176 -7.64 8.25 4.73
CA LYS A 176 -7.41 8.72 3.35
C LYS A 176 -6.56 7.77 2.52
N PHE A 177 -5.68 7.06 3.18
CA PHE A 177 -4.66 6.24 2.55
C PHE A 177 -4.85 4.77 2.92
N GLU A 178 -4.99 3.92 1.93
CA GLU A 178 -5.03 2.47 2.13
C GLU A 178 -3.76 1.86 1.53
N LEU A 179 -2.99 1.18 2.37
CA LEU A 179 -1.86 0.36 1.93
C LEU A 179 -2.37 -1.00 1.46
N LEU A 180 -1.57 -1.68 0.65
CA LEU A 180 -1.87 -3.07 0.31
C LEU A 180 -2.02 -3.90 1.59
N SER A 181 -3.03 -4.75 1.65
CA SER A 181 -3.39 -5.53 2.85
C SER A 181 -2.20 -6.29 3.42
N GLY A 182 -1.93 -6.12 4.72
CA GLY A 182 -0.84 -6.78 5.44
C GLY A 182 0.57 -6.24 5.15
N LEU A 183 0.72 -5.28 4.24
CA LEU A 183 2.03 -4.70 3.92
C LEU A 183 2.58 -3.87 5.07
N ASP A 184 1.72 -3.16 5.80
CA ASP A 184 2.09 -2.35 6.96
C ASP A 184 2.82 -3.18 8.01
N ASP A 185 2.31 -4.34 8.40
CA ASP A 185 2.94 -5.23 9.37
C ASP A 185 4.28 -5.79 8.86
N GLN A 186 4.34 -6.17 7.58
CA GLN A 186 5.55 -6.72 6.98
C GLN A 186 6.67 -5.68 6.87
N LEU A 187 6.34 -4.40 6.67
CA LEU A 187 7.33 -3.32 6.56
C LEU A 187 8.10 -3.06 7.87
N PHE A 188 7.53 -3.36 9.01
CA PHE A 188 8.22 -3.24 10.31
C PHE A 188 9.04 -4.47 10.71
N SER A 189 8.95 -5.57 9.95
CA SER A 189 9.71 -6.80 10.16
C SER A 189 10.90 -6.87 9.22
N GLU A 190 12.04 -7.41 9.68
CA GLU A 190 13.20 -7.61 8.78
C GLU A 190 12.86 -8.62 7.69
N GLN A 191 12.97 -8.19 6.44
CA GLN A 191 12.72 -9.02 5.27
C GLN A 191 14.01 -9.29 4.51
N ALA A 192 14.23 -10.54 4.14
CA ALA A 192 15.40 -10.95 3.38
C ALA A 192 15.38 -10.46 1.92
N SER A 193 14.19 -10.21 1.40
CA SER A 193 14.00 -9.73 0.03
C SER A 193 12.66 -8.99 -0.09
N VAL A 194 12.51 -8.22 -1.16
CA VAL A 194 11.25 -7.52 -1.48
C VAL A 194 10.05 -8.47 -1.64
N LEU A 195 10.27 -9.72 -2.04
CA LEU A 195 9.20 -10.72 -2.13
C LEU A 195 8.71 -11.15 -0.75
N GLY A 196 9.55 -11.12 0.28
CA GLY A 196 9.14 -11.38 1.66
C GLY A 196 8.04 -10.40 2.13
N LEU A 197 8.06 -9.15 1.65
CA LEU A 197 7.02 -8.17 1.97
C LEU A 197 5.61 -8.55 1.48
N VAL A 198 5.53 -9.42 0.48
CA VAL A 198 4.27 -9.80 -0.19
C VAL A 198 4.04 -11.32 -0.20
N GLU A 199 4.83 -12.09 0.57
CA GLU A 199 4.70 -13.57 0.56
C GLU A 199 3.34 -14.07 1.04
N HIS A 200 2.64 -13.28 1.87
CA HIS A 200 1.26 -13.56 2.29
C HIS A 200 0.24 -13.37 1.14
N LEU A 201 0.60 -12.66 0.08
CA LEU A 201 -0.26 -12.37 -1.08
C LEU A 201 0.11 -13.20 -2.30
N ILE A 202 1.38 -13.55 -2.45
CA ILE A 202 1.89 -14.34 -3.57
C ILE A 202 2.97 -15.32 -3.09
N THR A 203 2.78 -16.59 -3.39
CA THR A 203 3.70 -17.66 -2.97
C THR A 203 4.20 -18.45 -4.17
N PRO A 204 5.40 -19.03 -4.11
CA PRO A 204 5.81 -20.06 -5.07
C PRO A 204 4.76 -21.17 -5.13
N ALA A 205 4.41 -21.61 -6.33
CA ALA A 205 3.41 -22.64 -6.51
C ALA A 205 3.74 -23.92 -5.77
N LYS A 206 2.74 -24.51 -5.16
CA LYS A 206 2.91 -25.81 -4.49
C LYS A 206 3.33 -26.90 -5.49
N PRO A 207 4.21 -27.82 -5.10
CA PRO A 207 4.53 -28.95 -5.95
C PRO A 207 3.28 -29.80 -6.24
N THR A 208 3.16 -30.27 -7.47
CA THR A 208 2.09 -31.19 -7.86
C THR A 208 2.58 -32.63 -7.87
N SER A 209 1.70 -33.58 -7.56
CA SER A 209 1.97 -35.00 -7.74
C SER A 209 1.53 -35.53 -9.11
N LEU A 210 0.85 -34.67 -9.91
CA LEU A 210 0.38 -35.01 -11.24
C LEU A 210 1.52 -34.85 -12.27
N THR A 211 1.43 -35.64 -13.32
CA THR A 211 2.37 -35.62 -14.44
C THR A 211 1.64 -35.21 -15.74
N ILE A 212 2.39 -34.91 -16.78
CA ILE A 212 1.81 -34.59 -18.09
C ILE A 212 0.91 -35.73 -18.59
N ALA A 213 1.22 -36.99 -18.28
CA ALA A 213 0.40 -38.16 -18.67
C ALA A 213 -1.00 -38.16 -18.07
N ASP A 214 -1.21 -37.52 -16.91
CA ASP A 214 -2.53 -37.40 -16.30
C ASP A 214 -3.47 -36.47 -17.13
N PHE A 215 -2.89 -35.70 -18.04
CA PHE A 215 -3.57 -34.77 -18.94
C PHE A 215 -3.60 -35.21 -20.40
N ASP A 216 -3.38 -36.51 -20.70
CA ASP A 216 -3.39 -37.08 -22.07
C ASP A 216 -4.64 -36.71 -22.88
N HIS A 217 -5.80 -36.61 -22.20
CA HIS A 217 -7.05 -36.17 -22.81
C HIS A 217 -7.03 -34.73 -23.34
N LEU A 218 -6.03 -33.92 -22.95
CA LEU A 218 -5.80 -32.54 -23.40
C LEU A 218 -4.55 -32.40 -24.30
N GLU A 219 -3.92 -33.51 -24.72
CA GLU A 219 -2.62 -33.56 -25.39
C GLU A 219 -2.40 -32.43 -26.41
N TYR A 220 -3.30 -32.24 -27.34
CA TYR A 220 -3.21 -31.19 -28.35
C TYR A 220 -3.25 -29.77 -27.77
N LYS A 221 -4.06 -29.54 -26.74
CA LYS A 221 -4.16 -28.22 -26.08
C LYS A 221 -2.93 -27.97 -25.22
N LEU A 222 -2.46 -28.96 -24.52
CA LEU A 222 -1.27 -28.91 -23.68
C LEU A 222 -0.05 -28.56 -24.51
N GLU A 223 0.22 -29.24 -25.61
CA GLU A 223 1.36 -28.95 -26.50
C GLU A 223 1.32 -27.52 -27.06
N ARG A 224 0.13 -27.05 -27.42
CA ARG A 224 -0.04 -25.66 -27.92
C ARG A 224 0.26 -24.63 -26.83
N VAL A 225 -0.26 -24.80 -25.62
CA VAL A 225 -0.02 -23.88 -24.49
C VAL A 225 1.47 -23.89 -24.13
N ARG A 226 2.08 -25.06 -24.07
CA ARG A 226 3.51 -25.23 -23.78
C ARG A 226 4.39 -24.53 -24.82
N ALA A 227 4.15 -24.76 -26.10
CA ALA A 227 4.91 -24.14 -27.16
C ALA A 227 4.74 -22.62 -27.18
N TYR A 228 3.52 -22.14 -26.93
CA TYR A 228 3.22 -20.71 -26.85
C TYR A 228 3.95 -20.04 -25.66
N LEU A 229 3.86 -20.62 -24.46
CA LEU A 229 4.54 -20.10 -23.27
C LEU A 229 6.07 -20.05 -23.46
N LYS A 230 6.67 -21.09 -24.03
CA LYS A 230 8.11 -21.10 -24.36
C LYS A 230 8.49 -19.93 -25.27
N GLU A 231 7.74 -19.71 -26.34
CA GLU A 231 8.01 -18.63 -27.28
C GLU A 231 7.85 -17.25 -26.63
N VAL A 232 6.81 -17.08 -25.81
CA VAL A 232 6.57 -15.85 -25.04
C VAL A 232 7.76 -15.54 -24.10
N MET A 233 8.23 -16.53 -23.35
CA MET A 233 9.37 -16.39 -22.44
C MET A 233 10.67 -16.09 -23.18
N LEU A 234 10.95 -16.81 -24.27
CA LEU A 234 12.15 -16.58 -25.10
C LEU A 234 12.18 -15.18 -25.69
N ARG A 235 11.02 -14.68 -26.15
CA ARG A 235 10.88 -13.32 -26.73
C ARG A 235 10.68 -12.22 -25.69
N LYS A 236 10.47 -12.56 -24.42
CA LYS A 236 10.11 -11.62 -23.36
C LYS A 236 8.89 -10.76 -23.77
N THR A 237 7.87 -11.42 -24.33
CA THR A 237 6.68 -10.76 -24.83
C THR A 237 5.82 -10.28 -23.65
N ARG A 238 5.46 -9.01 -23.63
CA ARG A 238 4.61 -8.42 -22.58
C ARG A 238 3.13 -8.55 -22.91
N GLY A 239 2.27 -8.42 -21.89
CA GLY A 239 0.82 -8.42 -22.06
C GLY A 239 0.22 -9.77 -22.39
N VAL A 240 0.91 -10.86 -22.08
CA VAL A 240 0.42 -12.21 -22.37
C VAL A 240 -0.39 -12.74 -21.20
N ASN A 241 -1.64 -13.08 -21.47
CA ASN A 241 -2.55 -13.66 -20.49
C ASN A 241 -3.24 -14.87 -21.12
N ILE A 242 -3.27 -15.98 -20.39
CA ILE A 242 -3.91 -17.22 -20.82
C ILE A 242 -5.09 -17.50 -19.91
N LEU A 243 -6.30 -17.49 -20.44
CA LEU A 243 -7.50 -17.82 -19.69
C LEU A 243 -7.81 -19.32 -19.81
N LEU A 244 -7.77 -20.02 -18.69
CA LEU A 244 -8.26 -21.38 -18.56
C LEU A 244 -9.68 -21.34 -18.00
N TYR A 245 -10.62 -21.97 -18.70
CA TYR A 245 -12.01 -22.02 -18.27
C TYR A 245 -12.56 -23.46 -18.33
N GLY A 246 -13.51 -23.76 -17.47
CA GLY A 246 -14.13 -25.08 -17.33
C GLY A 246 -14.81 -25.20 -15.97
N GLU A 247 -15.51 -26.29 -15.75
CA GLU A 247 -16.24 -26.55 -14.52
C GLU A 247 -15.28 -26.60 -13.29
N PRO A 248 -15.78 -26.27 -12.09
CA PRO A 248 -15.01 -26.46 -10.86
C PRO A 248 -14.55 -27.91 -10.70
N GLY A 249 -13.34 -28.12 -10.15
CA GLY A 249 -12.82 -29.46 -9.86
C GLY A 249 -12.24 -30.25 -11.04
N VAL A 250 -12.19 -29.68 -12.27
CA VAL A 250 -11.62 -30.38 -13.43
C VAL A 250 -10.08 -30.30 -13.51
N GLY A 251 -9.40 -29.79 -12.48
CA GLY A 251 -7.94 -29.79 -12.42
C GLY A 251 -7.24 -28.64 -13.15
N LYS A 252 -7.91 -27.49 -13.37
CA LYS A 252 -7.31 -26.33 -14.06
C LYS A 252 -6.02 -25.84 -13.38
N THR A 253 -6.02 -25.70 -12.08
CA THR A 253 -4.90 -25.25 -11.26
C THR A 253 -3.73 -26.23 -11.34
N ASP A 254 -4.02 -27.52 -11.15
CA ASP A 254 -3.00 -28.57 -11.25
C ASP A 254 -2.44 -28.73 -12.65
N PHE A 255 -3.26 -28.49 -13.69
CA PHE A 255 -2.76 -28.43 -15.08
C PHE A 255 -1.67 -27.39 -15.25
N VAL A 256 -1.84 -26.17 -14.72
CA VAL A 256 -0.81 -25.11 -14.79
C VAL A 256 0.43 -25.51 -14.00
N ARG A 257 0.26 -26.02 -12.78
CA ARG A 257 1.37 -26.48 -11.93
C ARG A 257 2.19 -27.56 -12.66
N THR A 258 1.50 -28.58 -13.16
CA THR A 258 2.16 -29.68 -13.89
C THR A 258 2.87 -29.16 -15.14
N LEU A 259 2.22 -28.29 -15.93
CA LEU A 259 2.80 -27.76 -17.17
C LEU A 259 4.11 -27.00 -16.93
N ILE A 260 4.20 -26.19 -15.88
CA ILE A 260 5.38 -25.35 -15.61
C ILE A 260 6.47 -26.10 -14.85
N GLN A 261 6.08 -27.02 -13.94
CA GLN A 261 7.02 -27.77 -13.09
C GLN A 261 7.57 -29.04 -13.75
N ASP A 262 7.00 -29.45 -14.89
CA ASP A 262 7.45 -30.66 -15.59
C ASP A 262 8.79 -30.42 -16.33
N ASP A 263 9.73 -31.32 -16.16
CA ASP A 263 11.06 -31.24 -16.78
C ASP A 263 10.99 -31.13 -18.32
N SER A 264 9.92 -31.68 -18.94
CA SER A 264 9.70 -31.60 -20.39
C SER A 264 9.33 -30.19 -20.85
N PHE A 265 9.05 -29.26 -19.94
CA PHE A 265 8.93 -27.83 -20.29
C PHE A 265 10.20 -27.33 -20.96
N GLY A 266 11.37 -27.84 -20.55
CA GLY A 266 12.63 -27.69 -21.28
C GLY A 266 13.29 -26.32 -21.12
N MET A 267 12.86 -25.54 -20.16
CA MET A 267 13.50 -24.29 -19.70
C MET A 267 13.11 -24.04 -18.25
N PRO A 268 14.00 -23.46 -17.43
CA PRO A 268 13.64 -23.09 -16.06
C PRO A 268 12.54 -22.01 -16.10
N ALA A 269 11.46 -22.27 -15.38
CA ALA A 269 10.37 -21.31 -15.20
C ALA A 269 9.86 -21.39 -13.75
N GLU A 270 9.51 -20.25 -13.20
CA GLU A 270 8.99 -20.14 -11.84
C GLU A 270 7.50 -19.81 -11.90
N LEU A 271 6.70 -20.57 -11.15
CA LEU A 271 5.27 -20.35 -11.02
C LEU A 271 4.97 -19.80 -9.63
N TYR A 272 4.28 -18.68 -9.60
CA TYR A 272 3.76 -18.06 -8.38
C TYR A 272 2.23 -18.11 -8.38
N GLU A 273 1.63 -18.28 -7.21
CA GLU A 273 0.18 -18.33 -7.03
C GLU A 273 -0.27 -17.17 -6.13
N LEU A 274 -1.33 -16.48 -6.55
CA LEU A 274 -1.95 -15.46 -5.74
C LEU A 274 -2.82 -16.09 -4.66
N SER A 275 -2.63 -15.63 -3.41
CA SER A 275 -3.41 -16.10 -2.27
C SER A 275 -4.89 -15.75 -2.42
N VAL A 276 -5.75 -16.65 -1.92
CA VAL A 276 -7.20 -16.44 -1.81
C VAL A 276 -7.61 -16.00 -0.41
N THR A 277 -6.75 -16.27 0.58
CA THR A 277 -6.91 -15.86 1.98
C THR A 277 -5.75 -15.00 2.43
N ASP A 278 -5.97 -14.17 3.43
CA ASP A 278 -4.93 -13.38 4.11
C ASP A 278 -4.21 -14.18 5.21
N ALA A 279 -3.42 -13.51 6.03
CA ALA A 279 -2.66 -14.15 7.11
C ALA A 279 -3.54 -14.74 8.22
N ASP A 280 -4.77 -14.30 8.36
CA ASP A 280 -5.75 -14.75 9.35
C ASP A 280 -6.73 -15.81 8.78
N ASP A 281 -6.44 -16.34 7.58
CA ASP A 281 -7.30 -17.25 6.81
C ASP A 281 -8.66 -16.64 6.38
N ASP A 282 -8.80 -15.32 6.44
CA ASP A 282 -9.98 -14.62 5.94
C ASP A 282 -9.90 -14.44 4.41
N ALA A 283 -11.04 -14.55 3.74
CA ALA A 283 -11.11 -14.44 2.28
C ALA A 283 -10.73 -13.01 1.80
N ILE A 284 -9.73 -12.92 0.93
CA ILE A 284 -9.32 -11.66 0.31
C ILE A 284 -10.34 -11.28 -0.78
N SER A 285 -10.86 -10.05 -0.74
CA SER A 285 -11.77 -9.57 -1.79
C SER A 285 -11.10 -9.54 -3.17
N GLY A 286 -11.88 -9.77 -4.22
CA GLY A 286 -11.36 -9.78 -5.60
C GLY A 286 -10.60 -8.49 -5.98
N SER A 287 -11.02 -7.31 -5.49
CA SER A 287 -10.31 -6.05 -5.71
C SER A 287 -8.92 -6.03 -5.06
N LYS A 288 -8.80 -6.52 -3.82
CA LYS A 288 -7.52 -6.62 -3.11
C LYS A 288 -6.60 -7.67 -3.75
N ARG A 289 -7.15 -8.80 -4.20
CA ARG A 289 -6.39 -9.80 -4.97
C ARG A 289 -5.84 -9.21 -6.27
N PHE A 290 -6.61 -8.37 -6.96
CA PHE A 290 -6.14 -7.70 -8.17
C PHE A 290 -5.08 -6.64 -7.89
N GLN A 291 -5.13 -5.96 -6.76
CA GLN A 291 -4.06 -5.07 -6.28
C GLN A 291 -2.78 -5.85 -6.02
N ALA A 292 -2.88 -6.98 -5.30
CA ALA A 292 -1.76 -7.89 -5.05
C ALA A 292 -1.14 -8.40 -6.36
N TYR A 293 -1.95 -8.77 -7.35
CA TYR A 293 -1.49 -9.15 -8.68
C TYR A 293 -0.69 -8.04 -9.36
N ARG A 294 -1.17 -6.80 -9.33
CA ARG A 294 -0.47 -5.65 -9.94
C ARG A 294 0.89 -5.39 -9.30
N LEU A 295 0.97 -5.44 -7.98
CA LEU A 295 2.24 -5.28 -7.28
C LEU A 295 3.17 -6.43 -7.60
N SER A 296 2.70 -7.67 -7.52
CA SER A 296 3.50 -8.86 -7.82
C SER A 296 4.09 -8.84 -9.23
N GLN A 297 3.32 -8.43 -10.23
CA GLN A 297 3.83 -8.23 -11.59
C GLN A 297 5.01 -7.25 -11.64
N LYS A 298 4.95 -6.17 -10.85
CA LYS A 298 6.04 -5.20 -10.82
C LYS A 298 7.28 -5.75 -10.11
N LEU A 299 7.09 -6.41 -8.97
CA LEU A 299 8.18 -6.99 -8.21
C LEU A 299 8.88 -8.14 -8.95
N LEU A 300 8.10 -8.95 -9.67
CA LEU A 300 8.62 -10.08 -10.44
C LEU A 300 9.10 -9.70 -11.86
N SER A 301 8.89 -8.46 -12.29
CA SER A 301 9.20 -8.01 -13.67
C SER A 301 10.67 -8.18 -14.08
N ASN A 302 11.58 -8.24 -13.12
CA ASN A 302 13.01 -8.45 -13.35
C ASN A 302 13.44 -9.92 -13.24
N GLN A 303 12.53 -10.82 -12.83
CA GLN A 303 12.79 -12.25 -12.75
C GLN A 303 12.45 -12.89 -14.11
N PRO A 304 13.39 -13.58 -14.76
CA PRO A 304 13.14 -14.20 -16.05
C PRO A 304 12.23 -15.42 -15.91
N ASN A 305 11.40 -15.66 -16.92
CA ASN A 305 10.57 -16.85 -17.05
C ASN A 305 9.61 -17.08 -15.86
N THR A 306 9.03 -16.00 -15.36
CA THR A 306 8.06 -16.06 -14.26
C THR A 306 6.63 -16.11 -14.80
N VAL A 307 5.80 -16.94 -14.19
CA VAL A 307 4.36 -17.07 -14.46
C VAL A 307 3.60 -16.79 -13.18
N ILE A 308 2.55 -15.99 -13.26
CA ILE A 308 1.62 -15.75 -12.15
C ILE A 308 0.31 -16.49 -12.44
N LEU A 309 -0.08 -17.39 -11.56
CA LEU A 309 -1.37 -18.04 -11.57
C LEU A 309 -2.36 -17.24 -10.72
N PHE A 310 -3.39 -16.70 -11.40
CA PHE A 310 -4.52 -16.06 -10.76
C PHE A 310 -5.71 -17.04 -10.80
N ASP A 311 -5.90 -17.81 -9.75
CA ASP A 311 -7.03 -18.73 -9.66
C ASP A 311 -8.31 -17.98 -9.22
N GLU A 312 -9.48 -18.47 -9.63
CA GLU A 312 -10.79 -17.86 -9.33
C GLU A 312 -10.87 -16.37 -9.69
N ILE A 313 -10.37 -16.01 -10.87
CA ILE A 313 -10.34 -14.60 -11.33
C ILE A 313 -11.75 -14.00 -11.45
N GLU A 314 -12.78 -14.79 -11.52
CA GLU A 314 -14.19 -14.38 -11.51
C GLU A 314 -14.57 -13.56 -10.29
N ASP A 315 -13.90 -13.75 -9.16
CA ASP A 315 -14.14 -12.99 -7.93
C ASP A 315 -13.81 -11.48 -8.09
N VAL A 316 -12.94 -11.15 -9.04
CA VAL A 316 -12.62 -9.76 -9.38
C VAL A 316 -13.81 -9.08 -10.09
N PHE A 317 -14.67 -9.87 -10.74
CA PHE A 317 -15.80 -9.34 -11.50
C PHE A 317 -17.07 -9.46 -10.67
N PRO A 318 -17.66 -8.36 -10.20
CA PRO A 318 -18.90 -8.42 -9.43
C PRO A 318 -20.00 -9.09 -10.27
N ASN A 319 -20.54 -10.17 -9.75
CA ASN A 319 -21.68 -10.87 -10.36
C ASN A 319 -22.85 -9.90 -10.56
N SER A 320 -23.27 -9.71 -11.81
CA SER A 320 -24.38 -8.87 -12.19
C SER A 320 -25.77 -9.43 -11.80
N SER A 321 -25.82 -10.61 -11.21
CA SER A 321 -27.05 -11.28 -10.80
C SER A 321 -27.44 -10.98 -9.35
N GLY A 322 -28.22 -9.94 -9.13
CA GLY A 322 -29.06 -9.77 -7.94
C GLY A 322 -28.68 -8.67 -6.94
N MET A 323 -27.43 -8.23 -6.85
CA MET A 323 -27.00 -7.21 -5.88
C MET A 323 -26.70 -5.82 -6.48
N GLY A 324 -26.68 -5.71 -7.79
CA GLY A 324 -26.36 -4.47 -8.52
C GLY A 324 -27.35 -3.34 -8.26
N VAL A 325 -28.61 -3.64 -7.97
CA VAL A 325 -29.64 -2.64 -7.72
C VAL A 325 -29.52 -2.04 -6.31
N LEU A 326 -29.15 -2.86 -5.32
CA LEU A 326 -28.98 -2.39 -3.93
C LEU A 326 -27.72 -1.54 -3.76
N SER A 327 -26.60 -1.87 -4.44
CA SER A 327 -25.39 -1.05 -4.39
C SER A 327 -25.55 0.29 -5.12
N MET A 328 -26.41 0.37 -6.15
CA MET A 328 -26.79 1.64 -6.78
C MET A 328 -27.65 2.52 -5.87
N MET A 329 -28.49 1.94 -5.00
CA MET A 329 -29.33 2.71 -4.08
C MET A 329 -28.57 3.28 -2.87
N PHE A 330 -27.45 2.67 -2.47
CA PHE A 330 -26.67 3.10 -1.31
C PHE A 330 -25.39 3.88 -1.65
N GLY A 331 -25.19 4.31 -2.90
CA GLY A 331 -24.16 5.27 -3.30
C GLY A 331 -22.70 4.84 -3.13
N ARG A 332 -22.41 3.55 -2.91
CA ARG A 332 -21.05 2.99 -2.75
C ARG A 332 -20.51 2.26 -3.99
N GLY A 333 -21.16 2.43 -5.14
CA GLY A 333 -20.74 1.76 -6.37
C GLY A 333 -19.75 2.61 -7.16
N ARG A 334 -18.44 2.32 -7.12
CA ARG A 334 -17.57 2.61 -8.26
C ARG A 334 -18.20 1.95 -9.49
N SER A 335 -18.43 2.71 -10.54
CA SER A 335 -19.08 2.23 -11.76
C SER A 335 -18.36 0.99 -12.31
N ILE A 336 -19.10 -0.10 -12.52
CA ILE A 336 -18.63 -1.37 -13.13
C ILE A 336 -17.90 -1.11 -14.48
N VAL A 337 -18.25 -0.05 -15.19
CA VAL A 337 -17.62 0.36 -16.45
C VAL A 337 -16.17 0.81 -16.27
N ASN A 338 -15.84 1.48 -15.16
CA ASN A 338 -14.48 1.92 -14.88
C ASN A 338 -13.55 0.77 -14.44
N GLN A 339 -14.10 -0.30 -13.85
CA GLN A 339 -13.31 -1.46 -13.44
C GLN A 339 -12.81 -2.28 -14.62
N LYS A 340 -13.62 -2.47 -15.66
CA LYS A 340 -13.20 -3.22 -16.87
C LYS A 340 -12.05 -2.55 -17.61
N GLY A 341 -12.11 -1.23 -17.79
CA GLY A 341 -11.02 -0.47 -18.43
C GLY A 341 -9.71 -0.58 -17.66
N TRP A 342 -9.77 -0.45 -16.35
CA TRP A 342 -8.61 -0.56 -15.46
C TRP A 342 -8.00 -1.98 -15.43
N ILE A 343 -8.83 -3.04 -15.43
CA ILE A 343 -8.36 -4.42 -15.54
C ILE A 343 -7.69 -4.66 -16.88
N ASN A 344 -8.30 -4.24 -17.98
CA ASN A 344 -7.73 -4.39 -19.32
C ASN A 344 -6.37 -3.69 -19.45
N GLU A 345 -6.26 -2.43 -18.98
CA GLU A 345 -4.98 -1.71 -18.98
C GLU A 345 -3.89 -2.47 -18.21
N THR A 346 -4.25 -3.05 -17.07
CA THR A 346 -3.30 -3.84 -16.27
C THR A 346 -2.86 -5.10 -17.00
N LEU A 347 -3.79 -5.84 -17.62
CA LEU A 347 -3.49 -7.06 -18.35
C LEU A 347 -2.69 -6.81 -19.63
N GLU A 348 -2.89 -5.68 -20.30
CA GLU A 348 -2.15 -5.30 -21.52
C GLU A 348 -0.70 -4.89 -21.21
N THR A 349 -0.43 -4.41 -20.01
CA THR A 349 0.88 -3.88 -19.62
C THR A 349 1.71 -4.83 -18.75
N ASN A 350 1.21 -6.04 -18.51
CA ASN A 350 1.95 -7.00 -17.67
C ASN A 350 3.32 -7.32 -18.28
N SER A 351 4.31 -7.56 -17.40
CA SER A 351 5.71 -7.81 -17.77
C SER A 351 6.19 -9.20 -17.34
N THR A 352 5.31 -9.97 -16.71
CA THR A 352 5.56 -11.35 -16.26
C THR A 352 4.78 -12.33 -17.12
#